data_7d874630936dd295ec03960ef70ea209
#
_entry.id   7d874630936dd295ec03960ef70ea209
#
_cell.length_a   1.000
_cell.length_b   1.000
_cell.length_c   1.000
_cell.angle_alpha   90.00
_cell.angle_beta   90.00
_cell.angle_gamma   90.00
#
_symmetry.space_group_name_H-M   'P 1'
#
loop_
_entity.id
_entity.type
_entity.pdbx_description
1 polymer ?
#
loop_
_entity_poly.entity_id
_entity_poly.type
_entity_poly.pdbx_seq_one_letter_code
_entity_poly.pdbx_strand_id
1 'polypeptide(L)'
;IKTRLIDEGLVRFEMRAFPLDGLALRAHAMARAVSSEKYYPLVNILLEKQTSWASAADPIDALRKLGRLAGISGAEFDATMRNRPLLESIVQMRQDALRDYDVKATPSFVINNETTISGIVSFEEFAEKINATVT
;
A
#
# COMPACT_ATOMS: atom_id res chain seq x y z
N ILE A 1 -12.37 4.67 -8.89
CA ILE A 1 -12.12 5.67 -7.83
C ILE A 1 -11.29 6.82 -8.38
N LYS A 2 -10.09 6.54 -8.95
CA LYS A 2 -9.17 7.59 -9.38
C LYS A 2 -9.85 8.64 -10.28
N THR A 3 -10.31 8.23 -11.45
CA THR A 3 -10.85 9.14 -12.48
C THR A 3 -12.15 9.83 -12.10
N ARG A 4 -12.98 9.23 -11.25
CA ARG A 4 -14.32 9.72 -10.92
C ARG A 4 -14.42 10.41 -9.56
N LEU A 5 -13.40 10.29 -8.71
CA LEU A 5 -13.43 10.85 -7.37
C LEU A 5 -12.16 11.66 -7.05
N ILE A 6 -10.97 11.07 -7.28
CA ILE A 6 -9.71 11.71 -6.93
C ILE A 6 -9.37 12.83 -7.91
N ASP A 7 -9.40 12.54 -9.22
CA ASP A 7 -9.05 13.50 -10.26
C ASP A 7 -10.07 14.66 -10.34
N GLU A 8 -11.32 14.42 -9.92
CA GLU A 8 -12.36 15.44 -9.79
C GLU A 8 -12.27 16.26 -8.48
N GLY A 9 -11.32 15.94 -7.62
CA GLY A 9 -11.12 16.64 -6.36
C GLY A 9 -12.20 16.40 -5.30
N LEU A 10 -13.03 15.36 -5.46
CA LEU A 10 -14.11 15.04 -4.54
C LEU A 10 -13.63 14.32 -3.29
N VAL A 11 -12.52 13.60 -3.39
CA VAL A 11 -11.92 12.88 -2.27
C VAL A 11 -10.40 13.03 -2.27
N ARG A 12 -9.80 13.01 -1.08
CA ARG A 12 -8.38 12.79 -0.89
C ARG A 12 -8.14 11.30 -0.61
N PHE A 13 -7.36 10.66 -1.43
CA PHE A 13 -7.00 9.26 -1.27
C PHE A 13 -5.63 9.12 -0.58
N GLU A 14 -5.56 8.27 0.41
CA GLU A 14 -4.33 7.91 1.10
C GLU A 14 -4.21 6.38 1.18
N MET A 15 -3.12 5.83 0.64
CA MET A 15 -2.84 4.41 0.75
C MET A 15 -1.99 4.15 2.00
N ARG A 16 -2.42 3.21 2.83
CA ARG A 16 -1.67 2.75 4.00
C ARG A 16 -1.26 1.30 3.84
N ALA A 17 -0.05 0.98 4.26
CA ALA A 17 0.47 -0.37 4.22
C ALA A 17 -0.23 -1.27 5.24
N PHE A 18 -0.57 -2.47 4.81
CA PHE A 18 -1.11 -3.52 5.68
C PHE A 18 -0.43 -4.85 5.32
N PRO A 19 0.86 -5.02 5.63
CA PRO A 19 1.59 -6.23 5.26
C PRO A 19 1.02 -7.46 5.98
N LEU A 20 0.78 -8.53 5.22
CA LEU A 20 0.25 -9.79 5.75
C LEU A 20 1.36 -10.75 6.19
N ASP A 21 2.58 -10.53 5.73
CA ASP A 21 3.77 -11.33 6.05
C ASP A 21 5.06 -10.50 5.94
N GLY A 22 6.19 -11.13 6.24
CA GLY A 22 7.50 -10.48 6.20
C GLY A 22 7.97 -10.08 4.80
N LEU A 23 7.54 -10.78 3.76
CA LEU A 23 7.87 -10.43 2.38
C LEU A 23 7.07 -9.19 1.91
N ALA A 24 5.78 -9.14 2.23
CA ALA A 24 4.94 -7.98 1.99
C ALA A 24 5.47 -6.74 2.74
N LEU A 25 5.94 -6.91 3.98
CA LEU A 25 6.58 -5.84 4.75
C LEU A 25 7.78 -5.25 4.00
N ARG A 26 8.63 -6.08 3.41
CA ARG A 26 9.79 -5.63 2.64
C ARG A 26 9.41 -4.93 1.34
N ALA A 27 8.37 -5.41 0.65
CA ALA A 27 7.84 -4.74 -0.53
C ALA A 27 7.30 -3.34 -0.20
N HIS A 28 6.58 -3.20 0.91
CA HIS A 28 6.14 -1.89 1.40
C HIS A 28 7.30 -0.98 1.81
N ALA A 29 8.34 -1.52 2.45
CA ALA A 29 9.54 -0.77 2.78
C ALA A 29 10.24 -0.24 1.53
N MET A 30 10.37 -1.06 0.50
CA MET A 30 10.93 -0.65 -0.80
C MET A 30 10.10 0.48 -1.43
N ALA A 31 8.78 0.41 -1.39
CA ALA A 31 7.91 1.47 -1.90
C ALA A 31 8.10 2.81 -1.16
N ARG A 32 8.51 2.78 0.09
CA ARG A 32 8.83 3.97 0.89
C ARG A 32 10.23 4.54 0.62
N ALA A 33 11.11 3.80 -0.07
CA ALA A 33 12.45 4.24 -0.38
C ALA A 33 12.54 5.19 -1.58
N VAL A 34 11.47 5.32 -2.37
CA VAL A 34 11.39 6.24 -3.51
C VAL A 34 10.79 7.59 -3.12
N SER A 35 10.94 8.58 -3.99
CA SER A 35 10.25 9.87 -3.83
C SER A 35 8.73 9.71 -3.87
N SER A 36 8.00 10.68 -3.32
CA SER A 36 6.54 10.69 -3.29
C SER A 36 5.90 10.53 -4.68
N GLU A 37 6.52 11.10 -5.71
CA GLU A 37 6.06 11.00 -7.10
C GLU A 37 6.15 9.59 -7.67
N LYS A 38 7.11 8.79 -7.19
CA LYS A 38 7.33 7.42 -7.64
C LYS A 38 6.59 6.38 -6.80
N TYR A 39 6.04 6.77 -5.66
CA TYR A 39 5.41 5.84 -4.71
C TYR A 39 4.25 5.07 -5.32
N TYR A 40 3.23 5.75 -5.83
CA TYR A 40 2.07 5.07 -6.44
C TYR A 40 2.42 4.29 -7.70
N PRO A 41 3.24 4.80 -8.63
CA PRO A 41 3.72 3.99 -9.77
C PRO A 41 4.43 2.70 -9.33
N LEU A 42 5.30 2.75 -8.31
CA LEU A 42 5.98 1.56 -7.80
C LEU A 42 5.00 0.59 -7.12
N VAL A 43 4.07 1.08 -6.32
CA VAL A 43 3.03 0.24 -5.69
C VAL A 43 2.19 -0.47 -6.76
N ASN A 44 1.81 0.22 -7.84
CA ASN A 44 1.07 -0.39 -8.95
C ASN A 44 1.87 -1.53 -9.59
N ILE A 45 3.15 -1.33 -9.86
CA ILE A 45 4.04 -2.37 -10.41
C ILE A 45 4.15 -3.56 -9.45
N LEU A 46 4.29 -3.31 -8.14
CA LEU A 46 4.36 -4.36 -7.13
C LEU A 46 3.08 -5.20 -7.10
N LEU A 47 1.92 -4.58 -7.21
CA LEU A 47 0.63 -5.27 -7.26
C LEU A 47 0.44 -6.03 -8.58
N GLU A 48 0.70 -5.43 -9.72
CA GLU A 48 0.58 -6.06 -11.04
C GLU A 48 1.49 -7.28 -11.19
N LYS A 49 2.70 -7.20 -10.64
CA LYS A 49 3.71 -8.25 -10.73
C LYS A 49 3.80 -9.13 -9.48
N GLN A 50 2.81 -9.04 -8.59
CA GLN A 50 2.85 -9.71 -7.28
C GLN A 50 3.14 -11.20 -7.40
N THR A 51 2.44 -11.93 -8.26
CA THR A 51 2.68 -13.36 -8.45
C THR A 51 4.11 -13.64 -8.91
N SER A 52 4.66 -12.80 -9.79
CA SER A 52 6.00 -12.97 -10.34
C SER A 52 7.10 -12.85 -9.27
N TRP A 53 7.07 -11.82 -8.44
CA TRP A 53 8.11 -11.62 -7.42
C TRP A 53 7.86 -12.42 -6.15
N ALA A 54 6.60 -12.60 -5.75
CA ALA A 54 6.27 -13.34 -4.51
C ALA A 54 6.50 -14.84 -4.64
N SER A 55 6.38 -15.41 -5.85
CA SER A 55 6.61 -16.83 -6.13
C SER A 55 8.00 -17.12 -6.70
N ALA A 56 8.86 -16.12 -6.80
CA ALA A 56 10.23 -16.31 -7.31
C ALA A 56 11.04 -17.23 -6.37
N ALA A 57 12.03 -17.93 -6.93
CA ALA A 57 12.93 -18.75 -6.14
C ALA A 57 13.70 -17.92 -5.08
N ASP A 58 14.02 -16.67 -5.41
CA ASP A 58 14.53 -15.66 -4.49
C ASP A 58 13.66 -14.40 -4.57
N PRO A 59 12.61 -14.28 -3.74
CA PRO A 59 11.71 -13.14 -3.77
C PRO A 59 12.40 -11.80 -3.43
N ILE A 60 13.42 -11.82 -2.58
CA ILE A 60 14.16 -10.61 -2.22
C ILE A 60 14.98 -10.09 -3.41
N ASP A 61 15.62 -10.98 -4.15
CA ASP A 61 16.34 -10.60 -5.37
C ASP A 61 15.36 -10.10 -6.46
N ALA A 62 14.18 -10.71 -6.56
CA ALA A 62 13.13 -10.25 -7.46
C ALA A 62 12.65 -8.83 -7.09
N LEU A 63 12.44 -8.52 -5.81
CA LEU A 63 12.14 -7.17 -5.34
C LEU A 63 13.28 -6.20 -5.63
N ARG A 64 14.53 -6.62 -5.42
CA ARG A 64 15.72 -5.82 -5.74
C ARG A 64 15.76 -5.42 -7.21
N LYS A 65 15.45 -6.35 -8.11
CA LYS A 65 15.38 -6.08 -9.55
C LYS A 65 14.28 -5.09 -9.91
N LEU A 66 13.10 -5.20 -9.31
CA LEU A 66 12.02 -4.23 -9.48
C LEU A 66 12.40 -2.85 -8.93
N GLY A 67 13.04 -2.80 -7.75
CA GLY A 67 13.54 -1.56 -7.17
C GLY A 67 14.54 -0.86 -8.08
N ARG A 68 15.44 -1.62 -8.71
CA ARG A 68 16.42 -1.08 -9.68
C ARG A 68 15.74 -0.42 -10.87
N LEU A 69 14.67 -1.01 -11.39
CA LEU A 69 13.85 -0.40 -12.46
C LEU A 69 13.19 0.90 -12.04
N ALA A 70 12.88 1.05 -10.75
CA ALA A 70 12.34 2.27 -10.16
C ALA A 70 13.43 3.30 -9.79
N GLY A 71 14.71 2.97 -9.99
CA GLY A 71 15.84 3.84 -9.71
C GLY A 71 16.45 3.67 -8.32
N ILE A 72 16.13 2.59 -7.60
CA ILE A 72 16.72 2.25 -6.30
C ILE A 72 18.02 1.48 -6.56
N SER A 73 19.15 1.99 -6.10
CA SER A 73 20.42 1.26 -6.17
C SER A 73 20.43 0.04 -5.26
N GLY A 74 21.35 -0.91 -5.51
CA GLY A 74 21.50 -2.07 -4.64
C GLY A 74 21.84 -1.68 -3.20
N ALA A 75 22.67 -0.68 -3.00
CA ALA A 75 23.03 -0.19 -1.68
C ALA A 75 21.83 0.44 -0.95
N GLU A 76 21.02 1.23 -1.64
CA GLU A 76 19.79 1.82 -1.09
C GLU A 76 18.76 0.75 -0.75
N PHE A 77 18.62 -0.25 -1.61
CA PHE A 77 17.76 -1.41 -1.33
C PHE A 77 18.19 -2.13 -0.05
N ASP A 78 19.49 -2.47 0.05
CA ASP A 78 20.02 -3.17 1.23
C ASP A 78 19.89 -2.34 2.51
N ALA A 79 20.12 -1.04 2.43
CA ALA A 79 19.91 -0.13 3.55
C ALA A 79 18.43 -0.08 3.97
N THR A 80 17.51 -0.06 3.01
CA THR A 80 16.07 -0.07 3.25
C THR A 80 15.64 -1.37 3.94
N MET A 81 16.14 -2.52 3.48
CA MET A 81 15.81 -3.83 4.08
C MET A 81 16.31 -3.99 5.52
N ARG A 82 17.31 -3.20 5.91
CA ARG A 82 17.87 -3.16 7.28
C ARG A 82 17.39 -1.97 8.10
N ASN A 83 16.58 -1.10 7.53
CA ASN A 83 16.06 0.09 8.20
C ASN A 83 14.98 -0.30 9.23
N ARG A 84 15.42 -0.65 10.42
CA ARG A 84 14.55 -1.11 11.49
C ARG A 84 13.44 -0.11 11.86
N PRO A 85 13.73 1.18 12.06
CA PRO A 85 12.68 2.18 12.33
C PRO A 85 11.60 2.23 11.24
N LEU A 86 11.97 2.13 9.95
CA LEU A 86 11.03 2.08 8.85
C LEU A 86 10.15 0.82 8.91
N LEU A 87 10.75 -0.34 9.09
CA LEU A 87 10.03 -1.61 9.18
C LEU A 87 9.05 -1.60 10.36
N GLU A 88 9.49 -1.14 11.52
CA GLU A 88 8.64 -1.01 12.72
C GLU A 88 7.48 -0.03 12.49
N SER A 89 7.71 1.09 11.80
CA SER A 89 6.65 2.04 11.48
C SER A 89 5.57 1.46 10.57
N ILE A 90 5.94 0.60 9.62
CA ILE A 90 4.98 -0.08 8.73
C ILE A 90 4.18 -1.12 9.51
N VAL A 91 4.81 -1.89 10.39
CA VAL A 91 4.12 -2.82 11.29
C VAL A 91 3.15 -2.08 12.21
N GLN A 92 3.58 -0.95 12.76
CA GLN A 92 2.72 -0.10 13.61
C GLN A 92 1.50 0.42 12.83
N MET A 93 1.66 0.83 11.58
CA MET A 93 0.56 1.26 10.72
C MET A 93 -0.51 0.17 10.57
N ARG A 94 -0.12 -1.10 10.42
CA ARG A 94 -1.05 -2.23 10.41
C ARG A 94 -1.76 -2.39 11.75
N GLN A 95 -1.03 -2.30 12.85
CA GLN A 95 -1.61 -2.43 14.20
C GLN A 95 -2.60 -1.31 14.50
N ASP A 96 -2.29 -0.09 14.07
CA ASP A 96 -3.18 1.06 14.21
C ASP A 96 -4.47 0.87 13.40
N ALA A 97 -4.37 0.38 12.16
CA ALA A 97 -5.53 0.09 11.34
C ALA A 97 -6.45 -0.97 11.96
N LEU A 98 -5.86 -2.01 12.56
CA LEU A 98 -6.63 -3.02 13.31
C LEU A 98 -7.30 -2.44 14.54
N ARG A 99 -6.55 -1.67 15.34
CA ARG A 99 -7.04 -1.12 16.61
C ARG A 99 -8.11 -0.04 16.41
N ASP A 100 -7.86 0.90 15.49
CA ASP A 100 -8.66 2.11 15.37
C ASP A 100 -9.85 1.95 14.42
N TYR A 101 -9.74 1.04 13.43
CA TYR A 101 -10.74 0.88 12.37
C TYR A 101 -11.20 -0.56 12.16
N ASP A 102 -10.79 -1.49 13.01
CA ASP A 102 -11.09 -2.93 12.91
C ASP A 102 -10.75 -3.55 11.54
N VAL A 103 -9.71 -3.04 10.87
CA VAL A 103 -9.22 -3.58 9.60
C VAL A 103 -8.53 -4.92 9.82
N LYS A 104 -9.10 -5.99 9.28
CA LYS A 104 -8.62 -7.37 9.45
C LYS A 104 -8.16 -8.03 8.14
N ALA A 105 -8.47 -7.43 7.01
CA ALA A 105 -8.18 -7.96 5.70
C ALA A 105 -7.96 -6.83 4.68
N THR A 106 -7.42 -7.19 3.52
CA THR A 106 -7.22 -6.27 2.39
C THR A 106 -8.00 -6.75 1.17
N PRO A 107 -8.54 -5.85 0.35
CA PRO A 107 -8.59 -4.42 0.56
C PRO A 107 -9.58 -4.02 1.66
N SER A 108 -9.29 -2.93 2.37
CA SER A 108 -10.23 -2.25 3.27
C SER A 108 -10.13 -0.76 3.04
N PHE A 109 -11.24 -0.06 3.17
CA PHE A 109 -11.32 1.40 2.98
C PHE A 109 -11.88 2.03 4.24
N VAL A 110 -11.24 3.08 4.72
CA VAL A 110 -11.72 3.88 5.85
C VAL A 110 -12.08 5.26 5.32
N ILE A 111 -13.32 5.65 5.46
CA ILE A 111 -13.86 6.92 4.97
C ILE A 111 -13.97 7.89 6.15
N ASN A 112 -13.34 9.04 6.05
CA ASN A 112 -13.34 10.11 7.03
C ASN A 112 -12.98 9.68 8.47
N ASN A 113 -12.19 8.62 8.61
CA ASN A 113 -11.83 7.98 9.90
C ASN A 113 -13.02 7.42 10.70
N GLU A 114 -14.15 7.17 10.08
CA GLU A 114 -15.39 6.74 10.75
C GLU A 114 -15.95 5.44 10.19
N THR A 115 -16.03 5.34 8.86
CA THR A 115 -16.69 4.21 8.19
C THR A 115 -15.67 3.27 7.56
N THR A 116 -15.67 2.01 7.96
CA THR A 116 -14.82 0.97 7.36
C THR A 116 -15.63 0.11 6.39
N ILE A 117 -15.10 -0.04 5.16
CA ILE A 117 -15.58 -0.98 4.14
C ILE A 117 -14.53 -2.08 4.01
N SER A 118 -14.91 -3.34 4.26
CA SER A 118 -14.03 -4.49 4.10
C SER A 118 -14.30 -5.22 2.80
N GLY A 119 -13.23 -5.56 2.08
CA GLY A 119 -13.30 -6.32 0.85
C GLY A 119 -13.59 -5.47 -0.40
N ILE A 120 -13.79 -6.18 -1.50
CA ILE A 120 -14.09 -5.56 -2.81
C ILE A 120 -15.57 -5.27 -2.89
N VAL A 121 -15.91 -4.01 -3.15
CA VAL A 121 -17.29 -3.55 -3.38
C VAL A 121 -17.38 -2.92 -4.77
N SER A 122 -18.61 -2.80 -5.30
CA SER A 122 -18.83 -2.08 -6.55
C SER A 122 -18.51 -0.59 -6.40
N PHE A 123 -18.26 0.08 -7.52
CA PHE A 123 -18.04 1.53 -7.49
C PHE A 123 -19.27 2.28 -6.97
N GLU A 124 -20.44 1.84 -7.36
CA GLU A 124 -21.73 2.42 -6.96
C GLU A 124 -21.92 2.33 -5.44
N GLU A 125 -21.71 1.15 -4.86
CA GLU A 125 -21.78 0.96 -3.40
C GLU A 125 -20.73 1.81 -2.67
N PHE A 126 -19.51 1.88 -3.21
CA PHE A 126 -18.46 2.72 -2.64
C PHE A 126 -18.83 4.21 -2.67
N ALA A 127 -19.37 4.69 -3.79
CA ALA A 127 -19.81 6.09 -3.95
C ALA A 127 -20.98 6.44 -3.02
N GLU A 128 -21.94 5.54 -2.85
CA GLU A 128 -23.05 5.72 -1.89
C GLU A 128 -22.55 5.90 -0.46
N LYS A 129 -21.58 5.07 -0.04
CA LYS A 129 -20.98 5.16 1.30
C LYS A 129 -20.21 6.47 1.51
N ILE A 130 -19.48 6.94 0.49
CA ILE A 130 -18.83 8.25 0.54
C ILE A 130 -19.86 9.35 0.69
N ASN A 131 -20.90 9.37 -0.14
CA ASN A 131 -21.95 10.39 -0.10
C ASN A 131 -22.68 10.40 1.25
N ALA A 132 -22.99 9.25 1.81
CA ALA A 132 -23.62 9.15 3.13
C ALA A 132 -22.75 9.70 4.26
N THR A 133 -21.42 9.66 4.11
CA THR A 133 -20.48 10.15 5.14
C THR A 133 -20.26 11.67 5.03
N VAL A 134 -20.52 12.27 3.87
CA VAL A 134 -20.36 13.72 3.62
C VAL A 134 -21.61 14.52 3.98
N THR A 135 -22.75 13.88 4.03
CA THR A 135 -24.04 14.52 4.41
C THR A 135 -24.28 14.43 5.91
#